data_b222306625ab4994006d8c23f16c4056
#
_entry.id   b222306625ab4994006d8c23f16c4056
#
_cell.length_a   1.000
_cell.length_b   1.000
_cell.length_c   1.000
_cell.angle_alpha   90.00
_cell.angle_beta   90.00
_cell.angle_gamma   90.00
#
_symmetry.space_group_name_H-M   'P 1'
#
loop_
_entity.id
_entity.type
_entity.pdbx_description
1 polymer ?
#
loop_
_entity_poly.entity_id
_entity_poly.type
_entity_poly.pdbx_seq_one_letter_code
_entity_poly.pdbx_strand_id
1 'polypeptide(L)'
;MNLNLSNSGGGNGNYIRFSPQANAWSNQDGEFTFEKSVFDYENLETGWMLIATGVFEFLPDNGLGQKGAQPSPEHKRGFRATFYNKTMGVAEFSANGAGANMGLEALWKQVQAQQSANTGKLPVVEYKGSRPEKVGKGTTRVPLFEVVSWVARPAALSGASASDEFIEPPKPVAKPAPSKPAPSQSDDEMFS
;
A
#
# COMPACT_ATOMS: atom_id res chain seq x y z
N MET A 1 -16.47 19.18 -30.09
CA MET A 1 -16.54 19.47 -28.65
C MET A 1 -16.85 18.17 -27.93
N ASN A 2 -15.88 17.57 -27.28
CA ASN A 2 -16.11 16.41 -26.42
C ASN A 2 -16.43 16.92 -25.03
N LEU A 3 -17.68 16.77 -24.63
CA LEU A 3 -18.08 16.92 -23.23
C LEU A 3 -17.51 15.73 -22.48
N ASN A 4 -16.36 15.94 -21.87
CA ASN A 4 -15.71 14.94 -21.00
C ASN A 4 -16.50 14.88 -19.69
N LEU A 5 -17.60 14.16 -19.69
CA LEU A 5 -18.41 13.84 -18.50
C LEU A 5 -17.83 12.64 -17.76
N SER A 6 -16.52 12.45 -17.84
CA SER A 6 -15.84 11.52 -16.95
C SER A 6 -15.97 12.04 -15.54
N ASN A 7 -16.78 11.38 -14.77
CA ASN A 7 -16.93 11.61 -13.35
C ASN A 7 -15.55 11.43 -12.69
N SER A 8 -14.85 12.53 -12.42
CA SER A 8 -13.54 12.56 -11.78
C SER A 8 -13.64 12.24 -10.28
N GLY A 9 -14.40 11.23 -9.96
CA GLY A 9 -14.56 10.70 -8.61
C GLY A 9 -14.04 9.27 -8.44
N GLY A 10 -13.42 8.72 -9.45
CA GLY A 10 -12.80 7.40 -9.38
C GLY A 10 -11.44 7.48 -10.05
N GLY A 11 -10.37 7.56 -9.29
CA GLY A 11 -9.05 7.27 -9.81
C GLY A 11 -9.13 5.93 -10.54
N ASN A 12 -8.41 5.84 -11.65
CA ASN A 12 -8.27 4.63 -12.48
C ASN A 12 -7.44 3.58 -11.72
N GLY A 13 -7.70 3.41 -10.43
CA GLY A 13 -7.00 2.53 -9.50
C GLY A 13 -7.85 1.33 -9.15
N ASN A 14 -7.19 0.20 -8.95
CA ASN A 14 -7.80 -0.99 -8.39
C ASN A 14 -8.44 -0.62 -7.05
N TYR A 15 -9.65 -1.09 -6.82
CA TYR A 15 -10.28 -1.03 -5.51
C TYR A 15 -10.37 -2.41 -4.90
N ILE A 16 -10.28 -2.47 -3.59
CA ILE A 16 -10.49 -3.69 -2.83
C ILE A 16 -11.59 -3.49 -1.78
N ARG A 17 -12.31 -4.54 -1.49
CA ARG A 17 -13.42 -4.53 -0.53
C ARG A 17 -13.31 -5.73 0.40
N PHE A 18 -13.64 -5.51 1.66
CA PHE A 18 -13.85 -6.59 2.61
C PHE A 18 -15.35 -6.78 2.81
N SER A 19 -15.83 -7.99 2.56
CA SER A 19 -17.21 -8.38 2.84
C SER A 19 -17.30 -9.06 4.21
N PRO A 20 -17.92 -8.43 5.23
CA PRO A 20 -18.09 -9.07 6.54
C PRO A 20 -18.97 -10.32 6.48
N GLN A 21 -19.95 -10.38 5.58
CA GLN A 21 -20.86 -11.51 5.42
C GLN A 21 -20.16 -12.72 4.81
N ALA A 22 -19.43 -12.50 3.71
CA ALA A 22 -18.66 -13.55 3.05
C ALA A 22 -17.35 -13.88 3.78
N ASN A 23 -16.89 -12.98 4.66
CA ASN A 23 -15.57 -13.04 5.29
C ASN A 23 -14.44 -13.12 4.26
N ALA A 24 -14.57 -12.38 3.19
CA ALA A 24 -13.71 -12.44 2.03
C ALA A 24 -13.31 -11.06 1.52
N TRP A 25 -12.16 -10.99 0.88
CA TRP A 25 -11.71 -9.84 0.12
C TRP A 25 -12.07 -10.00 -1.35
N SER A 26 -12.48 -8.92 -1.98
CA SER A 26 -12.78 -8.87 -3.41
C SER A 26 -12.25 -7.60 -4.05
N ASN A 27 -11.97 -7.68 -5.34
CA ASN A 27 -11.66 -6.56 -6.21
C ASN A 27 -12.62 -6.59 -7.42
N GLN A 28 -12.27 -5.88 -8.49
CA GLN A 28 -13.05 -5.87 -9.74
C GLN A 28 -13.10 -7.23 -10.45
N ASP A 29 -12.12 -8.09 -10.21
CA ASP A 29 -11.98 -9.41 -10.86
C ASP A 29 -12.64 -10.55 -10.06
N GLY A 30 -13.05 -10.27 -8.81
CA GLY A 30 -13.69 -11.22 -7.93
C GLY A 30 -13.01 -11.36 -6.57
N GLU A 31 -13.21 -12.50 -5.90
CA GLU A 31 -12.58 -12.78 -4.62
C GLU A 31 -11.09 -13.07 -4.79
N PHE A 32 -10.29 -12.60 -3.85
CA PHE A 32 -8.85 -12.84 -3.81
C PHE A 32 -8.34 -13.01 -2.38
N THR A 33 -7.15 -13.58 -2.25
CA THR A 33 -6.43 -13.67 -0.97
C THR A 33 -5.64 -12.40 -0.74
N PHE A 34 -5.88 -11.71 0.37
CA PHE A 34 -5.13 -10.52 0.74
C PHE A 34 -3.70 -10.92 1.16
N GLU A 35 -2.75 -10.63 0.29
CA GLU A 35 -1.32 -10.86 0.54
C GLU A 35 -0.70 -9.72 1.36
N LYS A 36 0.53 -9.94 1.87
CA LYS A 36 1.30 -8.87 2.52
C LYS A 36 1.38 -7.66 1.62
N SER A 37 1.02 -6.51 2.16
CA SER A 37 0.91 -5.27 1.39
C SER A 37 1.50 -4.10 2.16
N VAL A 38 2.10 -3.16 1.45
CA VAL A 38 2.51 -1.87 2.01
C VAL A 38 1.26 -1.04 2.25
N PHE A 39 1.09 -0.52 3.45
CA PHE A 39 0.02 0.40 3.79
C PHE A 39 0.54 1.84 3.75
N ASP A 40 -0.05 2.65 2.87
CA ASP A 40 0.30 4.06 2.73
C ASP A 40 -0.47 4.91 3.76
N TYR A 41 0.00 4.89 4.99
CA TYR A 41 -0.63 5.60 6.09
C TYR A 41 -0.52 7.13 5.96
N GLU A 42 0.43 7.64 5.19
CA GLU A 42 0.61 9.08 4.98
C GLU A 42 -0.50 9.67 4.10
N ASN A 43 -1.09 8.85 3.24
CA ASN A 43 -2.24 9.20 2.40
C ASN A 43 -3.56 8.59 2.92
N LEU A 44 -3.61 8.21 4.19
CA LEU A 44 -4.85 7.78 4.83
C LEU A 44 -5.78 8.98 5.01
N GLU A 45 -7.01 8.84 4.55
CA GLU A 45 -8.06 9.83 4.74
C GLU A 45 -9.20 9.24 5.57
N THR A 46 -9.71 10.01 6.51
CA THR A 46 -10.96 9.72 7.22
C THR A 46 -12.00 10.77 6.85
N GLY A 47 -13.27 10.42 6.95
CA GLY A 47 -14.31 11.36 6.53
C GLY A 47 -15.71 10.82 6.71
N TRP A 48 -16.65 11.52 6.11
CA TRP A 48 -18.04 11.11 6.00
C TRP A 48 -18.28 10.51 4.60
N MET A 49 -18.93 9.39 4.56
CA MET A 49 -19.12 8.60 3.34
C MET A 49 -20.58 8.19 3.17
N LEU A 50 -21.12 8.45 2.00
CA LEU A 50 -22.40 7.95 1.55
C LEU A 50 -22.17 6.89 0.47
N ILE A 51 -22.60 5.67 0.74
CA ILE A 51 -22.58 4.56 -0.22
C ILE A 51 -24.02 4.10 -0.39
N ALA A 52 -24.59 4.38 -1.54
CA ALA A 52 -25.94 3.94 -1.92
C ALA A 52 -25.92 3.48 -3.39
N THR A 53 -27.02 2.88 -3.86
CA THR A 53 -27.11 2.41 -5.24
C THR A 53 -26.85 3.55 -6.22
N GLY A 54 -25.75 3.44 -6.96
CA GLY A 54 -25.34 4.45 -7.96
C GLY A 54 -24.76 5.74 -7.38
N VAL A 55 -24.58 5.83 -6.05
CA VAL A 55 -24.00 7.02 -5.40
C VAL A 55 -22.84 6.61 -4.51
N PHE A 56 -21.69 7.25 -4.75
CA PHE A 56 -20.55 7.21 -3.84
C PHE A 56 -20.10 8.65 -3.60
N GLU A 57 -20.17 9.09 -2.36
CA GLU A 57 -19.70 10.41 -1.94
C GLU A 57 -18.76 10.24 -0.76
N PHE A 58 -17.63 10.92 -0.80
CA PHE A 58 -16.68 10.96 0.29
C PHE A 58 -16.30 12.41 0.60
N LEU A 59 -16.53 12.82 1.82
CA LEU A 59 -16.22 14.14 2.33
C LEU A 59 -15.11 13.98 3.38
N PRO A 60 -13.85 14.24 3.01
CA PRO A 60 -12.72 14.05 3.90
C PRO A 60 -12.75 15.04 5.07
N ASP A 61 -12.21 14.60 6.19
CA ASP A 61 -11.89 15.46 7.32
C ASP A 61 -10.71 16.40 6.95
N ASN A 62 -10.56 17.51 7.67
CA ASN A 62 -9.43 18.42 7.49
C ASN A 62 -8.07 17.82 7.93
N GLY A 63 -8.08 16.60 8.43
CA GLY A 63 -6.91 15.83 8.87
C GLY A 63 -7.33 14.66 9.77
N LEU A 64 -6.42 13.71 9.96
CA LEU A 64 -6.67 12.56 10.83
C LEU A 64 -6.99 13.00 12.26
N GLY A 65 -8.10 12.50 12.79
CA GLY A 65 -8.60 12.86 14.11
C GLY A 65 -9.42 14.16 14.18
N GLN A 66 -9.55 14.91 13.09
CA GLN A 66 -10.34 16.14 13.00
C GLN A 66 -11.72 15.86 12.39
N LYS A 67 -12.59 15.25 13.15
CA LYS A 67 -13.93 14.89 12.70
C LYS A 67 -14.75 16.13 12.33
N GLY A 68 -15.09 16.25 11.05
CA GLY A 68 -16.03 17.26 10.54
C GLY A 68 -17.48 17.00 10.96
N ALA A 69 -18.35 17.99 10.75
CA ALA A 69 -19.79 17.84 10.98
C ALA A 69 -20.37 16.79 10.03
N GLN A 70 -21.37 16.02 10.49
CA GLN A 70 -22.06 15.07 9.67
C GLN A 70 -22.96 15.78 8.65
N PRO A 71 -22.77 15.57 7.34
CA PRO A 71 -23.52 16.30 6.30
C PRO A 71 -25.01 15.94 6.26
N SER A 72 -25.32 14.65 6.44
CA SER A 72 -26.69 14.14 6.56
C SER A 72 -26.73 12.86 7.39
N PRO A 73 -27.90 12.42 7.89
CA PRO A 73 -28.06 11.17 8.64
C PRO A 73 -27.64 9.92 7.87
N GLU A 74 -27.63 9.97 6.54
CA GLU A 74 -27.25 8.86 5.65
C GLU A 74 -25.75 8.69 5.54
N HIS A 75 -24.98 9.75 5.76
CA HIS A 75 -23.53 9.67 5.77
C HIS A 75 -23.04 8.95 7.02
N LYS A 76 -22.14 7.99 6.83
CA LYS A 76 -21.49 7.24 7.90
C LYS A 76 -20.01 7.55 7.92
N ARG A 77 -19.41 7.42 9.09
CA ARG A 77 -17.96 7.51 9.20
C ARG A 77 -17.30 6.43 8.37
N GLY A 78 -16.29 6.82 7.63
CA GLY A 78 -15.55 5.94 6.77
C GLY A 78 -14.13 6.45 6.54
N PHE A 79 -13.43 5.74 5.68
CA PHE A 79 -12.05 6.04 5.34
C PHE A 79 -11.72 5.65 3.90
N ARG A 80 -10.62 6.19 3.41
CA ARG A 80 -9.93 5.76 2.19
C ARG A 80 -8.49 5.45 2.56
N ALA A 81 -8.06 4.25 2.29
CA ALA A 81 -6.73 3.74 2.60
C ALA A 81 -6.11 3.12 1.36
N THR A 82 -4.84 3.35 1.13
CA THR A 82 -4.12 2.83 -0.02
C THR A 82 -3.19 1.71 0.41
N PHE A 83 -3.27 0.59 -0.30
CA PHE A 83 -2.40 -0.58 -0.14
C PHE A 83 -1.66 -0.87 -1.44
N TYR A 84 -0.47 -1.43 -1.32
CA TYR A 84 0.34 -1.83 -2.46
C TYR A 84 1.03 -3.15 -2.22
N ASN A 85 0.96 -4.04 -3.17
CA ASN A 85 1.89 -5.15 -3.34
C ASN A 85 2.14 -5.40 -4.85
N LYS A 86 3.10 -6.25 -5.17
CA LYS A 86 3.48 -6.48 -6.57
C LYS A 86 2.40 -7.20 -7.39
N THR A 87 1.60 -8.05 -6.74
CA THR A 87 0.53 -8.83 -7.39
C THR A 87 -0.68 -7.96 -7.69
N MET A 88 -1.11 -7.19 -6.69
CA MET A 88 -2.31 -6.37 -6.76
C MET A 88 -2.08 -5.00 -7.40
N GLY A 89 -0.84 -4.49 -7.33
CA GLY A 89 -0.55 -3.09 -7.65
C GLY A 89 -1.02 -2.15 -6.53
N VAL A 90 -1.23 -0.88 -6.87
CA VAL A 90 -1.82 0.10 -5.96
C VAL A 90 -3.33 -0.11 -5.92
N ALA A 91 -3.89 -0.28 -4.74
CA ALA A 91 -5.31 -0.50 -4.55
C ALA A 91 -5.87 0.36 -3.42
N GLU A 92 -7.07 0.88 -3.62
CA GLU A 92 -7.80 1.66 -2.63
C GLU A 92 -8.77 0.76 -1.86
N PHE A 93 -8.70 0.84 -0.54
CA PHE A 93 -9.67 0.25 0.38
C PHE A 93 -10.52 1.38 0.98
N SER A 94 -11.73 1.53 0.51
CA SER A 94 -12.69 2.51 1.01
C SER A 94 -13.85 1.79 1.70
N ALA A 95 -14.18 2.17 2.91
CA ALA A 95 -15.26 1.57 3.68
C ALA A 95 -15.87 2.52 4.70
N ASN A 96 -17.16 2.30 5.01
CA ASN A 96 -17.90 3.01 6.06
C ASN A 96 -18.61 2.06 7.04
N GLY A 97 -18.28 0.78 6.99
CA GLY A 97 -18.81 -0.22 7.91
C GLY A 97 -18.10 -0.21 9.26
N ALA A 98 -18.83 -0.43 10.33
CA ALA A 98 -18.25 -0.43 11.69
C ALA A 98 -17.08 -1.41 11.84
N GLY A 99 -17.20 -2.63 11.31
CA GLY A 99 -16.11 -3.62 11.36
C GLY A 99 -14.85 -3.17 10.64
N ALA A 100 -14.98 -2.60 9.45
CA ALA A 100 -13.84 -2.07 8.70
C ALA A 100 -13.16 -0.91 9.43
N ASN A 101 -13.96 0.02 9.98
CA ASN A 101 -13.44 1.14 10.78
C ASN A 101 -12.65 0.63 12.00
N MET A 102 -13.19 -0.34 12.74
CA MET A 102 -12.51 -0.93 13.90
C MET A 102 -11.19 -1.62 13.49
N GLY A 103 -11.18 -2.31 12.36
CA GLY A 103 -9.98 -2.95 11.83
C GLY A 103 -8.90 -1.92 11.45
N LEU A 104 -9.30 -0.84 10.79
CA LEU A 104 -8.39 0.25 10.46
C LEU A 104 -7.86 0.97 11.71
N GLU A 105 -8.70 1.26 12.69
CA GLU A 105 -8.27 1.86 13.95
C GLU A 105 -7.25 1.00 14.69
N ALA A 106 -7.44 -0.31 14.70
CA ALA A 106 -6.50 -1.25 15.30
C ALA A 106 -5.15 -1.26 14.56
N LEU A 107 -5.18 -1.21 13.23
CA LEU A 107 -3.98 -1.07 12.40
C LEU A 107 -3.28 0.27 12.65
N TRP A 108 -4.04 1.35 12.69
CA TRP A 108 -3.51 2.70 12.93
C TRP A 108 -2.79 2.81 14.26
N LYS A 109 -3.31 2.21 15.33
CA LYS A 109 -2.65 2.15 16.65
C LYS A 109 -1.29 1.45 16.58
N GLN A 110 -1.16 0.37 15.80
CA GLN A 110 0.12 -0.31 15.59
C GLN A 110 1.12 0.60 14.85
N VAL A 111 0.64 1.29 13.80
CA VAL A 111 1.46 2.24 13.03
C VAL A 111 1.95 3.36 13.94
N GLN A 112 1.06 4.00 14.70
CA GLN A 112 1.42 5.08 15.63
C GLN A 112 2.47 4.66 16.67
N ALA A 113 2.36 3.43 17.16
CA ALA A 113 3.31 2.91 18.16
C ALA A 113 4.73 2.70 17.59
N GLN A 114 4.87 2.53 16.27
CA GLN A 114 6.12 2.12 15.62
C GLN A 114 6.69 3.18 14.67
N GLN A 115 5.90 4.15 14.22
CA GLN A 115 6.28 5.11 13.16
C GLN A 115 7.49 5.99 13.55
N SER A 116 7.62 6.35 14.83
CA SER A 116 8.74 7.17 15.31
C SER A 116 10.09 6.51 15.14
N ALA A 117 10.15 5.18 15.27
CA ALA A 117 11.35 4.37 15.02
C ALA A 117 11.56 4.06 13.54
N ASN A 118 10.60 4.36 12.68
CA ASN A 118 10.58 4.01 11.26
C ASN A 118 10.31 5.22 10.36
N THR A 119 10.84 6.37 10.72
CA THR A 119 10.65 7.63 9.99
C THR A 119 11.00 7.47 8.51
N GLY A 120 10.12 7.97 7.63
CA GLY A 120 10.29 7.90 6.17
C GLY A 120 10.05 6.51 5.56
N LYS A 121 9.53 5.57 6.35
CA LYS A 121 9.17 4.22 5.87
C LYS A 121 7.67 3.99 5.98
N LEU A 122 7.19 3.05 5.19
CA LEU A 122 5.80 2.58 5.24
C LEU A 122 5.72 1.18 5.84
N PRO A 123 4.68 0.87 6.64
CA PRO A 123 4.49 -0.45 7.21
C PRO A 123 4.06 -1.45 6.14
N VAL A 124 4.62 -2.64 6.22
CA VAL A 124 4.11 -3.83 5.54
C VAL A 124 3.15 -4.52 6.49
N VAL A 125 1.94 -4.74 6.04
CA VAL A 125 0.87 -5.35 6.81
C VAL A 125 0.49 -6.71 6.27
N GLU A 126 0.15 -7.61 7.18
CA GLU A 126 -0.35 -8.93 6.89
C GLU A 126 -1.78 -9.05 7.42
N TYR A 127 -2.68 -9.58 6.58
CA TYR A 127 -4.05 -9.89 7.01
C TYR A 127 -4.06 -11.20 7.80
N LYS A 128 -4.57 -11.14 9.02
CA LYS A 128 -4.62 -12.27 9.96
C LYS A 128 -6.02 -12.89 10.09
N GLY A 129 -6.87 -12.67 9.11
CA GLY A 129 -8.25 -13.11 9.18
C GLY A 129 -9.17 -12.04 9.78
N SER A 130 -10.32 -12.45 10.25
CA SER A 130 -11.29 -11.55 10.87
C SER A 130 -11.87 -12.14 12.15
N ARG A 131 -12.34 -11.27 13.02
CA ARG A 131 -13.09 -11.69 14.21
C ARG A 131 -14.52 -11.16 14.16
N PRO A 132 -15.50 -11.92 14.69
CA PRO A 132 -16.83 -11.37 14.88
C PRO A 132 -16.84 -10.34 16.00
N GLU A 133 -17.60 -9.26 15.81
CA GLU A 133 -17.78 -8.21 16.80
C GLU A 133 -19.23 -7.79 16.85
N LYS A 134 -19.78 -7.59 18.07
CA LYS A 134 -21.16 -7.15 18.26
C LYS A 134 -21.25 -5.63 18.12
N VAL A 135 -22.07 -5.15 17.20
CA VAL A 135 -22.29 -3.73 16.98
C VAL A 135 -23.79 -3.45 17.05
N GLY A 136 -24.20 -2.75 18.10
CA GLY A 136 -25.61 -2.52 18.37
C GLY A 136 -26.39 -3.83 18.53
N LYS A 137 -27.43 -4.03 17.68
CA LYS A 137 -28.24 -5.26 17.66
C LYS A 137 -27.71 -6.33 16.71
N GLY A 138 -26.67 -6.03 15.91
CA GLY A 138 -26.11 -6.93 14.93
C GLY A 138 -24.69 -7.41 15.26
N THR A 139 -24.19 -8.25 14.40
CA THR A 139 -22.79 -8.72 14.43
C THR A 139 -22.14 -8.38 13.11
N THR A 140 -20.92 -7.87 13.16
CA THR A 140 -20.06 -7.63 12.00
C THR A 140 -18.77 -8.43 12.12
N ARG A 141 -17.94 -8.44 11.09
CA ARG A 141 -16.58 -8.96 11.15
C ARG A 141 -15.57 -7.81 11.04
N VAL A 142 -14.60 -7.87 11.91
CA VAL A 142 -13.49 -6.91 11.98
C VAL A 142 -12.27 -7.54 11.30
N PRO A 143 -11.77 -7.00 10.18
CA PRO A 143 -10.54 -7.49 9.57
C PRO A 143 -9.36 -7.19 10.49
N LEU A 144 -8.49 -8.17 10.66
CA LEU A 144 -7.33 -8.09 11.55
C LEU A 144 -6.06 -7.96 10.71
N PHE A 145 -5.32 -6.90 10.97
CA PHE A 145 -4.03 -6.64 10.33
C PHE A 145 -2.91 -6.62 11.38
N GLU A 146 -1.74 -7.07 10.97
CA GLU A 146 -0.52 -7.00 11.76
C GLU A 146 0.57 -6.28 10.97
N VAL A 147 1.23 -5.31 11.60
CA VAL A 147 2.43 -4.68 11.02
C VAL A 147 3.61 -5.62 11.21
N VAL A 148 4.11 -6.18 10.12
CA VAL A 148 5.16 -7.22 10.16
C VAL A 148 6.55 -6.68 9.82
N SER A 149 6.65 -5.57 9.10
CA SER A 149 7.92 -4.92 8.78
C SER A 149 7.69 -3.47 8.29
N TRP A 150 8.78 -2.76 8.00
CA TRP A 150 8.76 -1.40 7.47
C TRP A 150 9.71 -1.31 6.28
N VAL A 151 9.27 -0.68 5.21
CA VAL A 151 10.02 -0.55 3.96
C VAL A 151 10.08 0.91 3.49
N ALA A 152 11.06 1.25 2.69
CA ALA A 152 11.05 2.53 1.98
C ALA A 152 9.79 2.64 1.11
N ARG A 153 9.31 3.87 0.88
CA ARG A 153 8.13 4.11 0.03
C ARG A 153 8.36 3.52 -1.36
N PRO A 154 7.55 2.58 -1.82
CA PRO A 154 7.63 2.07 -3.19
C PRO A 154 7.38 3.17 -4.23
N ALA A 155 8.09 3.14 -5.35
CA ALA A 155 7.92 4.11 -6.44
C ALA A 155 6.47 4.16 -6.95
N ALA A 156 5.78 3.02 -6.98
CA ALA A 156 4.37 2.92 -7.35
C ALA A 156 3.43 3.78 -6.49
N LEU A 157 3.78 4.06 -5.23
CA LEU A 157 3.03 4.94 -4.32
C LEU A 157 3.44 6.41 -4.41
N SER A 158 4.48 6.73 -5.16
CA SER A 158 4.98 8.11 -5.29
C SER A 158 4.39 8.88 -6.46
N GLY A 159 3.40 8.30 -7.19
CA GLY A 159 2.80 8.92 -8.37
C GLY A 159 3.75 9.03 -9.57
N ALA A 160 4.96 8.49 -9.48
CA ALA A 160 5.83 8.31 -10.62
C ALA A 160 5.23 7.22 -11.50
N SER A 161 4.72 7.59 -12.66
CA SER A 161 4.39 6.63 -13.72
C SER A 161 5.54 5.64 -13.84
N ALA A 162 5.20 4.35 -13.90
CA ALA A 162 6.17 3.28 -14.16
C ALA A 162 6.69 3.41 -15.61
N SER A 163 7.55 4.36 -15.84
CA SER A 163 8.46 4.48 -16.96
C SER A 163 9.73 5.02 -16.34
N ASP A 164 10.52 4.11 -15.76
CA ASP A 164 11.96 4.14 -15.90
C ASP A 164 12.56 2.91 -15.23
N GLU A 165 13.13 2.08 -16.15
CA GLU A 165 14.49 1.59 -16.07
C GLU A 165 14.88 0.95 -14.74
N PHE A 166 14.72 -0.35 -14.77
CA PHE A 166 15.49 -1.27 -13.94
C PHE A 166 16.98 -0.96 -14.15
N ILE A 167 17.53 -0.06 -13.35
CA ILE A 167 18.97 0.07 -13.23
C ILE A 167 19.44 -1.16 -12.46
N GLU A 168 19.85 -2.16 -13.23
CA GLU A 168 20.61 -3.30 -12.72
C GLU A 168 21.81 -2.76 -11.92
N PRO A 169 22.03 -3.19 -10.67
CA PRO A 169 23.19 -2.77 -9.93
C PRO A 169 24.45 -3.14 -10.73
N PRO A 170 25.46 -2.25 -10.83
CA PRO A 170 26.63 -2.53 -11.63
C PRO A 170 27.28 -3.82 -11.15
N LYS A 171 27.44 -4.77 -12.07
CA LYS A 171 28.24 -5.98 -11.83
C LYS A 171 29.58 -5.58 -11.26
N PRO A 172 30.06 -6.24 -10.20
CA PRO A 172 31.39 -5.98 -9.69
C PRO A 172 32.40 -6.24 -10.81
N VAL A 173 33.10 -5.18 -11.18
CA VAL A 173 34.21 -5.24 -12.14
C VAL A 173 35.24 -6.18 -11.54
N ALA A 174 35.50 -7.30 -12.21
CA ALA A 174 36.55 -8.22 -11.85
C ALA A 174 37.88 -7.47 -11.84
N LYS A 175 38.58 -7.48 -10.70
CA LYS A 175 39.93 -6.97 -10.55
C LYS A 175 40.80 -7.63 -11.60
N PRO A 176 41.58 -6.86 -12.39
CA PRO A 176 42.57 -7.48 -13.30
C PRO A 176 43.59 -8.25 -12.50
N ALA A 177 43.84 -9.49 -12.92
CA ALA A 177 44.88 -10.33 -12.37
C ALA A 177 46.25 -9.68 -12.64
N PRO A 178 47.20 -9.78 -11.70
CA PRO A 178 48.54 -9.26 -11.92
C PRO A 178 49.24 -10.03 -13.04
N SER A 179 49.69 -9.31 -14.04
CA SER A 179 50.47 -9.85 -15.15
C SER A 179 51.80 -10.39 -14.63
N LYS A 180 52.06 -11.65 -14.94
CA LYS A 180 53.34 -12.35 -14.71
C LYS A 180 54.45 -11.62 -15.48
N PRO A 181 55.61 -11.34 -14.86
CA PRO A 181 56.72 -10.79 -15.60
C PRO A 181 57.27 -11.82 -16.57
N ALA A 182 57.59 -11.37 -17.77
CA ALA A 182 58.24 -12.16 -18.80
C ALA A 182 59.71 -12.47 -18.39
N PRO A 183 60.20 -13.65 -18.74
CA PRO A 183 61.62 -13.97 -18.49
C PRO A 183 62.51 -13.13 -19.42
N SER A 184 63.49 -12.44 -18.81
CA SER A 184 64.54 -11.77 -19.52
C SER A 184 65.43 -12.79 -20.22
N GLN A 185 65.57 -12.65 -21.53
CA GLN A 185 66.63 -13.31 -22.27
C GLN A 185 67.96 -12.64 -21.88
N SER A 186 68.83 -13.42 -21.34
CA SER A 186 70.23 -13.08 -21.25
C SER A 186 70.89 -13.50 -22.55
N ASP A 187 71.26 -12.52 -23.34
CA ASP A 187 72.31 -12.69 -24.35
C ASP A 187 73.60 -13.08 -23.69
N ASP A 188 74.02 -14.26 -23.97
CA ASP A 188 75.44 -14.60 -23.72
C ASP A 188 76.17 -14.71 -25.08
N GLU A 189 76.82 -13.66 -25.37
CA GLU A 189 77.76 -13.61 -26.44
C GLU A 189 79.15 -13.88 -25.86
N MET A 190 79.74 -14.95 -26.32
CA MET A 190 80.98 -14.88 -27.08
C MET A 190 82.29 -15.10 -26.39
N PHE A 191 83.05 -15.77 -27.12
CA PHE A 191 84.57 -15.90 -27.29
C PHE A 191 85.11 -17.18 -26.67
N SER A 192 85.60 -18.02 -27.49
CA SER A 192 86.71 -18.20 -28.41
C SER A 192 86.82 -19.64 -28.85
#